data_b131850de055c2f25a584ce95c1060d2
#
_entry.id   b131850de055c2f25a584ce95c1060d2
#
_cell.length_a   1.000
_cell.length_b   1.000
_cell.length_c   1.000
_cell.angle_alpha   90.00
_cell.angle_beta   90.00
_cell.angle_gamma   90.00
#
_symmetry.space_group_name_H-M   'P 1'
#
loop_
_entity.id
_entity.type
_entity.pdbx_description
1 polymer ?
#
loop_
_entity_poly.entity_id
_entity_poly.type
_entity_poly.pdbx_seq_one_letter_code
_entity_poly.pdbx_strand_id
1 'polypeptide(L)'
;MSEKDLVKELKAEIVEITKDRDDALDKVKGKESRMKQVLIKLEHATQDVQTVGHKIGEQNKQIADLEAKLDTKDKLLGEALEKIKGIHEDSTEKTEPEE
;
A
#
# COMPACT_ATOMS: atom_id res chain seq x y z
N MET A 1 -34.82 34.24 -52.09
CA MET A 1 -35.28 33.45 -50.95
C MET A 1 -36.39 34.21 -50.26
N SER A 2 -37.51 33.59 -50.02
CA SER A 2 -38.57 34.23 -49.27
C SER A 2 -38.25 34.24 -47.76
N GLU A 3 -38.91 35.13 -47.03
CA GLU A 3 -38.77 35.16 -45.57
C GLU A 3 -39.17 33.84 -44.93
N LYS A 4 -40.16 33.16 -45.46
CA LYS A 4 -40.60 31.84 -44.97
C LYS A 4 -39.53 30.79 -45.14
N ASP A 5 -38.82 30.80 -46.24
CA ASP A 5 -37.72 29.85 -46.48
C ASP A 5 -36.53 30.10 -45.54
N LEU A 6 -36.20 31.37 -45.33
CA LEU A 6 -35.15 31.76 -44.39
C LEU A 6 -35.50 31.35 -42.97
N VAL A 7 -36.72 31.57 -42.52
CA VAL A 7 -37.20 31.16 -41.19
C VAL A 7 -37.14 29.64 -41.05
N LYS A 8 -37.50 28.89 -42.06
CA LYS A 8 -37.41 27.42 -42.07
C LYS A 8 -35.99 26.94 -41.90
N GLU A 9 -35.07 27.56 -42.63
CA GLU A 9 -33.64 27.20 -42.54
C GLU A 9 -33.06 27.49 -41.15
N LEU A 10 -33.40 28.67 -40.59
CA LEU A 10 -32.96 29.05 -39.25
C LEU A 10 -33.52 28.12 -38.19
N LYS A 11 -34.78 27.72 -38.30
CA LYS A 11 -35.37 26.74 -37.37
C LYS A 11 -34.68 25.39 -37.43
N ALA A 12 -34.34 24.92 -38.65
CA ALA A 12 -33.64 23.68 -38.85
C ALA A 12 -32.23 23.74 -38.23
N GLU A 13 -31.51 24.85 -38.42
CA GLU A 13 -30.20 25.06 -37.81
C GLU A 13 -30.28 25.09 -36.30
N ILE A 14 -31.29 25.74 -35.73
CA ILE A 14 -31.50 25.78 -34.27
C ILE A 14 -31.70 24.35 -33.73
N VAL A 15 -32.48 23.54 -34.40
CA VAL A 15 -32.72 22.13 -34.02
C VAL A 15 -31.40 21.34 -34.03
N GLU A 16 -30.59 21.50 -35.07
CA GLU A 16 -29.28 20.81 -35.15
C GLU A 16 -28.34 21.26 -34.06
N ILE A 17 -28.21 22.55 -33.84
CA ILE A 17 -27.32 23.10 -32.81
C ILE A 17 -27.77 22.64 -31.43
N THR A 18 -29.08 22.63 -31.16
CA THR A 18 -29.63 22.15 -29.90
C THR A 18 -29.31 20.68 -29.66
N LYS A 19 -29.44 19.86 -30.71
CA LYS A 19 -29.10 18.44 -30.64
C LYS A 19 -27.62 18.24 -30.35
N ASP A 20 -26.75 18.95 -31.06
CA ASP A 20 -25.30 18.86 -30.87
C ASP A 20 -24.92 19.30 -29.46
N ARG A 21 -25.54 20.34 -28.93
CA ARG A 21 -25.37 20.81 -27.57
C ARG A 21 -25.76 19.73 -26.57
N ASP A 22 -26.92 19.12 -26.73
CA ASP A 22 -27.44 18.10 -25.83
C ASP A 22 -26.55 16.85 -25.86
N ASP A 23 -26.09 16.44 -27.04
CA ASP A 23 -25.15 15.32 -27.20
C ASP A 23 -23.82 15.61 -26.48
N ALA A 24 -23.33 16.84 -26.62
CA ALA A 24 -22.09 17.27 -25.95
C ALA A 24 -22.25 17.28 -24.42
N LEU A 25 -23.37 17.75 -23.93
CA LEU A 25 -23.68 17.75 -22.48
C LEU A 25 -23.77 16.33 -21.93
N ASP A 26 -24.38 15.41 -22.66
CA ASP A 26 -24.47 14.01 -22.27
C ASP A 26 -23.07 13.37 -22.18
N LYS A 27 -22.19 13.68 -23.13
CA LYS A 27 -20.79 13.21 -23.10
C LYS A 27 -20.04 13.76 -21.89
N VAL A 28 -20.22 15.03 -21.58
CA VAL A 28 -19.61 15.68 -20.41
C VAL A 28 -20.11 15.01 -19.13
N LYS A 29 -21.40 14.79 -19.00
CA LYS A 29 -21.98 14.11 -17.84
C LYS A 29 -21.42 12.69 -17.66
N GLY A 30 -21.27 11.96 -18.77
CA GLY A 30 -20.69 10.62 -18.74
C GLY A 30 -19.23 10.63 -18.28
N LYS A 31 -18.45 11.60 -18.74
CA LYS A 31 -17.06 11.79 -18.31
C LYS A 31 -16.96 12.18 -16.84
N GLU A 32 -17.83 13.08 -16.38
CA GLU A 32 -17.88 13.48 -14.96
C GLU A 32 -18.19 12.28 -14.06
N SER A 33 -19.16 11.47 -14.47
CA SER A 33 -19.51 10.25 -13.72
C SER A 33 -18.34 9.30 -13.62
N ARG A 34 -17.61 9.09 -14.71
CA ARG A 34 -16.41 8.24 -14.74
C ARG A 34 -15.30 8.82 -13.87
N MET A 35 -15.11 10.13 -13.91
CA MET A 35 -14.12 10.81 -13.06
C MET A 35 -14.44 10.61 -11.58
N LYS A 36 -15.71 10.75 -11.20
CA LYS A 36 -16.14 10.49 -9.80
C LYS A 36 -15.82 9.06 -9.38
N GLN A 37 -16.09 8.08 -10.24
CA GLN A 37 -15.78 6.68 -9.96
C GLN A 37 -14.28 6.45 -9.79
N VAL A 38 -13.46 7.06 -10.64
CA VAL A 38 -12.00 6.98 -10.56
C VAL A 38 -11.50 7.62 -9.26
N LEU A 39 -12.05 8.78 -8.88
CA LEU A 39 -11.68 9.44 -7.63
C LEU A 39 -12.01 8.58 -6.40
N ILE A 40 -13.18 7.93 -6.40
CA ILE A 40 -13.57 7.02 -5.32
C ILE A 40 -12.60 5.83 -5.24
N LYS A 41 -12.25 5.24 -6.36
CA LYS A 41 -11.27 4.14 -6.42
C LYS A 41 -9.90 4.58 -5.94
N LEU A 42 -9.50 5.78 -6.32
CA LEU A 42 -8.23 6.36 -5.88
C LEU A 42 -8.21 6.59 -4.36
N GLU A 43 -9.29 7.08 -3.80
CA GLU A 43 -9.46 7.24 -2.36
C GLU A 43 -9.31 5.91 -1.63
N HIS A 44 -10.01 4.87 -2.11
CA HIS A 44 -9.93 3.53 -1.54
C HIS A 44 -8.50 2.98 -1.62
N ALA A 45 -7.85 3.13 -2.78
CA ALA A 45 -6.47 2.70 -2.96
C ALA A 45 -5.52 3.44 -2.02
N THR A 46 -5.72 4.74 -1.81
CA THR A 46 -4.91 5.53 -0.88
C THR A 46 -5.10 5.05 0.55
N GLN A 47 -6.32 4.76 0.97
CA GLN A 47 -6.61 4.20 2.29
C GLN A 47 -5.97 2.84 2.47
N ASP A 48 -6.03 1.98 1.44
CA ASP A 48 -5.40 0.66 1.47
C ASP A 48 -3.89 0.76 1.62
N VAL A 49 -3.26 1.69 0.90
CA VAL A 49 -1.82 1.94 1.01
C VAL A 49 -1.45 2.39 2.43
N GLN A 50 -2.24 3.27 3.03
CA GLN A 50 -2.02 3.72 4.40
C GLN A 50 -2.16 2.58 5.40
N THR A 51 -3.17 1.74 5.23
CA THR A 51 -3.41 0.58 6.10
C THR A 51 -2.26 -0.41 6.00
N VAL A 52 -1.81 -0.73 4.79
CA VAL A 52 -0.68 -1.62 4.56
C VAL A 52 0.60 -1.03 5.13
N GLY A 53 0.83 0.27 4.94
CA GLY A 53 1.98 0.97 5.51
C GLY A 53 2.01 0.89 7.03
N HIS A 54 0.87 1.04 7.67
CA HIS A 54 0.74 0.91 9.13
C HIS A 54 1.07 -0.51 9.59
N LYS A 55 0.55 -1.52 8.91
CA LYS A 55 0.84 -2.92 9.19
C LYS A 55 2.32 -3.25 9.02
N ILE A 56 2.94 -2.73 7.98
CA ILE A 56 4.39 -2.90 7.75
C ILE A 56 5.17 -2.28 8.91
N GLY A 57 4.80 -1.08 9.35
CA GLY A 57 5.43 -0.43 10.50
C GLY A 57 5.34 -1.26 11.77
N GLU A 58 4.17 -1.84 12.06
CA GLU A 58 3.97 -2.71 13.22
C GLU A 58 4.80 -3.99 13.10
N GLN A 59 4.80 -4.61 11.92
CA GLN A 59 5.59 -5.81 11.68
C GLN A 59 7.09 -5.54 11.83
N ASN A 60 7.57 -4.40 11.36
CA ASN A 60 8.97 -4.01 11.53
C ASN A 60 9.34 -3.86 13.00
N LYS A 61 8.45 -3.32 13.82
CA LYS A 61 8.65 -3.25 15.27
C LYS A 61 8.73 -4.64 15.90
N GLN A 62 7.85 -5.54 15.51
CA GLN A 62 7.85 -6.91 15.99
C GLN A 62 9.14 -7.63 15.59
N ILE A 63 9.61 -7.44 14.37
CA ILE A 63 10.87 -8.01 13.89
C ILE A 63 12.03 -7.48 14.73
N ALA A 64 12.10 -6.18 14.96
CA ALA A 64 13.15 -5.58 15.79
C ALA A 64 13.15 -6.13 17.22
N ASP A 65 11.97 -6.28 17.81
CA ASP A 65 11.83 -6.88 19.14
C ASP A 65 12.29 -8.33 19.18
N LEU A 66 11.93 -9.10 18.17
CA LEU A 66 12.35 -10.51 18.05
C LEU A 66 13.86 -10.64 17.85
N GLU A 67 14.43 -9.77 17.03
CA GLU A 67 15.89 -9.73 16.82
C GLU A 67 16.64 -9.40 18.12
N ALA A 68 16.12 -8.44 18.89
CA ALA A 68 16.72 -8.09 20.18
C ALA A 68 16.63 -9.25 21.17
N LYS A 69 15.51 -9.96 21.21
CA LYS A 69 15.36 -11.16 22.06
C LYS A 69 16.28 -12.27 21.64
N LEU A 70 16.44 -12.47 20.33
CA LEU A 70 17.33 -13.48 19.78
C LEU A 70 18.79 -13.17 20.14
N ASP A 71 19.22 -11.93 20.01
CA ASP A 71 20.55 -11.47 20.42
C ASP A 71 20.80 -11.75 21.89
N THR A 72 19.84 -11.45 22.75
CA THR A 72 19.95 -11.72 24.19
C THR A 72 20.12 -13.21 24.47
N LYS A 73 19.30 -14.03 23.82
CA LYS A 73 19.39 -15.50 23.96
C LYS A 73 20.70 -16.05 23.44
N ASP A 74 21.20 -15.53 22.34
CA ASP A 74 22.50 -15.94 21.78
C ASP A 74 23.63 -15.60 22.73
N LYS A 75 23.61 -14.44 23.36
CA LYS A 75 24.60 -14.05 24.36
C LYS A 75 24.54 -14.96 25.57
N LEU A 76 23.34 -15.25 26.08
CA LEU A 76 23.17 -16.15 27.22
C LEU A 76 23.64 -17.57 26.88
N LEU A 77 23.31 -18.03 25.68
CA LEU A 77 23.79 -19.36 25.22
C LEU A 77 25.32 -19.41 25.11
N GLY A 78 25.92 -18.36 24.55
CA GLY A 78 27.38 -18.25 24.47
C GLY A 78 28.03 -18.26 25.84
N GLU A 79 27.49 -17.51 26.79
CA GLU A 79 27.99 -17.50 28.18
C GLU A 79 27.84 -18.88 28.84
N ALA A 80 26.70 -19.53 28.63
CA ALA A 80 26.47 -20.87 29.17
C ALA A 80 27.43 -21.88 28.59
N LEU A 81 27.69 -21.82 27.28
CA LEU A 81 28.65 -22.71 26.62
C LEU A 81 30.06 -22.49 27.14
N GLU A 82 30.47 -21.27 27.36
CA GLU A 82 31.81 -20.98 27.94
C GLU A 82 31.93 -21.51 29.37
N LYS A 83 30.89 -21.39 30.18
CA LYS A 83 30.87 -21.95 31.53
C LYS A 83 31.01 -23.48 31.51
N ILE A 84 30.25 -24.12 30.62
CA ILE A 84 30.33 -25.59 30.45
C ILE A 84 31.70 -26.00 29.99
N LYS A 85 32.28 -25.26 29.05
CA LYS A 85 33.66 -25.52 28.58
C LYS A 85 34.67 -25.37 29.69
N GLY A 86 34.57 -24.32 30.51
CA GLY A 86 35.44 -24.10 31.67
C GLY A 86 35.33 -25.21 32.68
N ILE A 87 34.10 -25.66 32.99
CA ILE A 87 33.87 -26.78 33.90
C ILE A 87 34.49 -28.07 33.36
N HIS A 88 34.34 -28.32 32.08
CA HIS A 88 34.90 -29.50 31.42
C HIS A 88 36.42 -29.47 31.43
N GLU A 89 37.05 -28.36 31.16
CA GLU A 89 38.48 -28.16 31.22
C GLU A 89 39.02 -28.36 32.63
N ASP A 90 38.36 -27.82 33.63
CA ASP A 90 38.73 -28.02 35.04
C ASP A 90 38.64 -29.50 35.45
N SER A 91 37.56 -30.17 35.02
CA SER A 91 37.40 -31.60 35.29
C SER A 91 38.53 -32.43 34.64
N THR A 92 38.89 -32.06 33.40
CA THR A 92 39.99 -32.74 32.67
C THR A 92 41.33 -32.49 33.37
N GLU A 93 41.58 -31.26 33.78
CA GLU A 93 42.81 -30.92 34.52
C GLU A 93 42.92 -31.65 35.86
N LYS A 94 41.80 -31.81 36.56
CA LYS A 94 41.76 -32.54 37.85
C LYS A 94 42.02 -34.03 37.72
N THR A 95 41.72 -34.60 36.57
CA THR A 95 41.91 -36.04 36.36
C THR A 95 43.28 -36.42 35.81
N GLU A 96 43.98 -35.51 35.15
CA GLU A 96 45.28 -35.76 34.58
C GLU A 96 46.43 -36.03 35.62
N PRO A 97 46.51 -35.25 36.69
CA PRO A 97 47.66 -35.37 37.59
C PRO A 97 47.74 -36.66 38.44
N GLU A 98 46.76 -37.49 38.39
CA GLU A 98 46.69 -38.67 39.24
C GLU A 98 47.52 -39.86 38.73
N GLU A 99 48.09 -39.66 37.60
CA GLU A 99 49.06 -40.65 37.12
C GLU A 99 50.39 -40.51 37.85
#